data_d487069f757aa26c2465807b7041db1d
#
_entry.id   d487069f757aa26c2465807b7041db1d
#
_cell.length_a   1.000
_cell.length_b   1.000
_cell.length_c   1.000
_cell.angle_alpha   90.00
_cell.angle_beta   90.00
_cell.angle_gamma   90.00
#
_symmetry.space_group_name_H-M   'P 1'
#
loop_
_entity.id
_entity.type
_entity.pdbx_description
1 polymer ?
#
loop_
_entity_poly.entity_id
_entity_poly.type
_entity_poly.pdbx_seq_one_letter_code
_entity_poly.pdbx_strand_id
1 'polypeptide(L)'
;MPKKKSNNEEVLRGIPYFFAEREKLFKEYSGDEKIMLLQQCGTFFEIYGFHVENDPIFEYYRIMDCAPPWWKAKLGEKDVYCCGHNTASIDSTCRKLAREGWHVKILEEIGPAPENKKKKAHGHLKTISPGTLVPINNNKLLTNNCVCVVIDHKYDFVKKSPQITIGVSSINTMSGCSKLYEYKCLMPLSDYNASIFEELDRFISINIPKEVWIIHNVPENRIGDIINFSNLNCDRVNILSRNQNNRYTKLINECNKLEIQKEILLEQFQPNDPDFWYDTNRFEYNKNATFSYCLLLKILSNYDNDIINKLTPPIVETLNNKLIVRTHGLRQLNILDTQFNNGPYSSVLRLINKCKTNMGKREFKNTIVSPTNDSNILVKDYDAIEHLLTNNEHILSIRSLLSNVLDIERLYRKFVLNQGTPLDIAKLYDSFIVIKQINDIFDNDKKIQDYITFKNKVLPHNSLSKLIKDIEKDFNIELCKKWDKMTADNIFFNRDIYVDLDKAEDKWITTKNDITHWKETFEDIIKVDNSV
;
A
#
# COMPACT_ATOMS: atom_id res chain seq x y z
N MET A 1 60.89 4.76 -4.94
CA MET A 1 59.51 4.76 -5.45
C MET A 1 58.54 4.84 -4.25
N PRO A 2 57.75 5.89 -4.09
CA PRO A 2 56.84 6.01 -2.96
C PRO A 2 55.59 5.15 -3.22
N LYS A 3 55.24 4.32 -2.25
CA LYS A 3 54.01 3.52 -2.25
C LYS A 3 52.79 4.47 -2.30
N LYS A 4 51.97 4.35 -3.36
CA LYS A 4 50.64 4.96 -3.42
C LYS A 4 49.81 4.45 -2.23
N LYS A 5 49.45 5.33 -1.32
CA LYS A 5 48.36 5.09 -0.35
C LYS A 5 47.07 4.95 -1.16
N SER A 6 46.54 3.74 -1.26
CA SER A 6 45.18 3.52 -1.67
C SER A 6 44.26 4.15 -0.61
N ASN A 7 43.38 5.06 -1.02
CA ASN A 7 42.24 5.51 -0.21
C ASN A 7 41.33 4.29 0.00
N ASN A 8 41.61 3.51 1.04
CA ASN A 8 40.64 2.56 1.56
C ASN A 8 39.64 3.38 2.42
N GLU A 9 38.48 3.69 1.87
CA GLU A 9 37.34 3.96 2.70
C GLU A 9 37.14 2.70 3.56
N GLU A 10 37.38 2.81 4.86
CA GLU A 10 37.07 1.76 5.83
C GLU A 10 35.57 1.49 5.72
N VAL A 11 35.17 0.34 5.20
CA VAL A 11 33.80 -0.09 5.14
C VAL A 11 33.31 -0.32 6.57
N LEU A 12 32.61 0.64 7.11
CA LEU A 12 32.00 0.57 8.44
C LEU A 12 31.02 -0.60 8.49
N ARG A 13 30.94 -1.34 9.63
CA ARG A 13 30.11 -2.54 9.79
C ARG A 13 29.55 -2.65 11.19
N GLY A 14 28.39 -3.35 11.32
CA GLY A 14 27.73 -3.55 12.60
C GLY A 14 27.25 -2.23 13.21
N ILE A 15 27.51 -2.01 14.48
CA ILE A 15 27.09 -0.81 15.22
C ILE A 15 27.64 0.50 14.58
N PRO A 16 28.92 0.62 14.20
CA PRO A 16 29.41 1.81 13.49
C PRO A 16 28.68 2.08 12.16
N TYR A 17 28.37 1.04 11.40
CA TYR A 17 27.60 1.15 10.16
C TYR A 17 26.18 1.66 10.43
N PHE A 18 25.49 1.12 11.44
CA PHE A 18 24.17 1.57 11.86
C PHE A 18 24.17 3.08 12.16
N PHE A 19 25.12 3.56 12.96
CA PHE A 19 25.17 4.99 13.31
C PHE A 19 25.52 5.87 12.10
N ALA A 20 26.38 5.42 11.20
CA ALA A 20 26.68 6.14 9.95
C ALA A 20 25.43 6.26 9.06
N GLU A 21 24.67 5.17 8.88
CA GLU A 21 23.40 5.20 8.15
C GLU A 21 22.33 6.03 8.87
N ARG A 22 22.25 5.95 10.20
CA ARG A 22 21.37 6.79 11.01
C ARG A 22 21.66 8.28 10.85
N GLU A 23 22.93 8.68 10.87
CA GLU A 23 23.33 10.08 10.63
C GLU A 23 22.96 10.55 9.22
N LYS A 24 23.16 9.72 8.20
CA LYS A 24 22.73 10.04 6.83
C LYS A 24 21.21 10.28 6.78
N LEU A 25 20.44 9.38 7.40
CA LEU A 25 18.99 9.50 7.47
C LEU A 25 18.54 10.78 8.18
N PHE A 26 19.12 11.12 9.32
CA PHE A 26 18.75 12.33 10.03
C PHE A 26 19.10 13.60 9.24
N LYS A 27 20.18 13.59 8.46
CA LYS A 27 20.50 14.69 7.55
C LYS A 27 19.52 14.76 6.37
N GLU A 28 19.12 13.62 5.81
CA GLU A 28 18.14 13.56 4.72
C GLU A 28 16.76 14.01 5.16
N TYR A 29 16.35 13.68 6.39
CA TYR A 29 15.03 13.96 6.95
C TYR A 29 14.97 15.26 7.78
N SER A 30 15.97 16.14 7.70
CA SER A 30 15.99 17.49 8.31
C SER A 30 15.68 17.55 9.82
N GLY A 31 15.91 16.48 10.57
CA GLY A 31 15.91 16.45 12.04
C GLY A 31 14.56 16.37 12.74
N ASP A 32 13.46 16.77 12.11
CA ASP A 32 12.11 16.83 12.75
C ASP A 32 11.22 15.63 12.41
N GLU A 33 11.69 14.71 11.57
CA GLU A 33 10.85 13.65 11.08
C GLU A 33 10.98 12.39 11.94
N LYS A 34 9.83 11.78 12.24
CA LYS A 34 9.76 10.47 12.90
C LYS A 34 10.32 9.38 12.00
N ILE A 35 11.63 9.11 12.13
CA ILE A 35 12.30 8.04 11.39
C ILE A 35 13.05 7.11 12.33
N MET A 36 12.90 5.80 12.12
CA MET A 36 13.63 4.75 12.82
C MET A 36 14.41 3.89 11.84
N LEU A 37 15.58 3.46 12.25
CA LEU A 37 16.41 2.50 11.55
C LEU A 37 16.42 1.19 12.34
N LEU A 38 16.09 0.08 11.68
CA LEU A 38 16.21 -1.27 12.22
C LEU A 38 17.26 -2.04 11.41
N GLN A 39 18.18 -2.70 12.10
CA GLN A 39 19.22 -3.50 11.45
C GLN A 39 19.11 -4.96 11.85
N GLN A 40 19.13 -5.85 10.87
CA GLN A 40 19.14 -7.27 11.11
C GLN A 40 20.49 -7.71 11.70
N CYS A 41 20.41 -8.47 12.79
CA CYS A 41 21.56 -9.12 13.45
C CYS A 41 21.17 -10.57 13.72
N GLY A 42 21.47 -11.46 12.78
CA GLY A 42 21.07 -12.86 12.84
C GLY A 42 19.54 -13.03 12.83
N THR A 43 18.98 -13.57 13.91
CA THR A 43 17.55 -13.81 14.06
C THR A 43 16.78 -12.63 14.67
N PHE A 44 17.42 -11.48 14.87
CA PHE A 44 16.82 -10.28 15.46
C PHE A 44 16.95 -9.08 14.53
N PHE A 45 15.96 -8.19 14.61
CA PHE A 45 16.08 -6.80 14.16
C PHE A 45 16.32 -5.92 15.38
N GLU A 46 17.44 -5.21 15.38
CA GLU A 46 17.91 -4.40 16.50
C GLU A 46 17.91 -2.91 16.14
N ILE A 47 17.59 -2.08 17.13
CA ILE A 47 17.79 -0.63 17.11
C ILE A 47 18.85 -0.28 18.14
N TYR A 48 19.76 0.64 17.78
CA TYR A 48 20.78 1.12 18.66
C TYR A 48 20.62 2.61 18.96
N GLY A 49 20.92 3.00 20.18
CA GLY A 49 20.84 4.39 20.60
C GLY A 49 21.81 4.71 21.73
N PHE A 50 21.92 5.99 22.01
CA PHE A 50 22.65 6.51 23.16
C PHE A 50 21.68 6.81 24.29
N HIS A 51 22.15 6.84 25.54
CA HIS A 51 21.32 7.23 26.69
C HIS A 51 21.19 8.76 26.74
N VAL A 52 20.50 9.33 25.74
CA VAL A 52 20.26 10.76 25.61
C VAL A 52 18.76 10.98 25.45
N GLU A 53 18.24 12.01 26.09
CA GLU A 53 16.84 12.42 25.95
C GLU A 53 16.46 12.59 24.48
N ASN A 54 15.31 12.06 24.07
CA ASN A 54 14.83 12.06 22.68
C ASN A 54 15.54 11.12 21.67
N ASP A 55 16.37 10.18 22.11
CA ASP A 55 16.89 9.16 21.19
C ASP A 55 15.74 8.22 20.76
N PRO A 56 15.59 7.91 19.44
CA PRO A 56 14.54 7.04 18.93
C PRO A 56 14.40 5.66 19.61
N ILE A 57 15.46 5.17 20.26
CA ILE A 57 15.42 3.89 20.98
C ILE A 57 14.41 3.90 22.13
N PHE A 58 14.21 5.05 22.81
CA PHE A 58 13.26 5.16 23.91
C PHE A 58 11.83 5.18 23.41
N GLU A 59 11.58 5.84 22.27
CA GLU A 59 10.27 5.78 21.62
C GLU A 59 9.96 4.37 21.12
N TYR A 60 10.95 3.68 20.54
CA TYR A 60 10.80 2.27 20.16
C TYR A 60 10.40 1.40 21.37
N TYR A 61 11.12 1.53 22.48
CA TYR A 61 10.84 0.83 23.73
C TYR A 61 9.42 1.09 24.22
N ARG A 62 9.00 2.37 24.24
CA ARG A 62 7.66 2.79 24.67
C ARG A 62 6.55 2.22 23.79
N ILE A 63 6.70 2.32 22.47
CA ILE A 63 5.68 1.87 21.50
C ILE A 63 5.57 0.34 21.48
N MET A 64 6.70 -0.34 21.58
CA MET A 64 6.74 -1.79 21.50
C MET A 64 6.37 -2.48 22.81
N ASP A 65 6.38 -1.75 23.94
CA ASP A 65 6.16 -2.29 25.29
C ASP A 65 7.07 -3.50 25.54
N CYS A 66 8.36 -3.34 25.23
CA CYS A 66 9.36 -4.39 25.35
C CYS A 66 10.26 -4.16 26.58
N ALA A 67 11.25 -5.04 26.82
CA ALA A 67 12.23 -4.83 27.85
C ALA A 67 13.00 -3.52 27.66
N PRO A 68 13.40 -2.83 28.76
CA PRO A 68 14.20 -1.61 28.65
C PRO A 68 15.47 -1.82 27.83
N PRO A 69 15.96 -0.75 27.14
CA PRO A 69 17.21 -0.85 26.40
C PRO A 69 18.35 -1.35 27.28
N TRP A 70 19.08 -2.37 26.81
CA TRP A 70 20.24 -2.92 27.53
C TRP A 70 21.54 -2.42 26.93
N TRP A 71 22.58 -2.34 27.75
CA TRP A 71 23.92 -2.00 27.28
C TRP A 71 24.42 -3.04 26.27
N LYS A 72 24.94 -2.61 25.12
CA LYS A 72 25.42 -3.52 24.06
C LYS A 72 26.92 -3.40 23.83
N ALA A 73 27.45 -2.18 23.72
CA ALA A 73 28.84 -1.92 23.36
C ALA A 73 29.25 -0.48 23.69
N LYS A 74 30.52 -0.14 23.39
CA LYS A 74 31.02 1.24 23.34
C LYS A 74 31.34 1.64 21.92
N LEU A 75 30.96 2.86 21.54
CA LEU A 75 31.36 3.50 20.31
C LEU A 75 32.17 4.76 20.67
N GLY A 76 33.50 4.65 20.63
CA GLY A 76 34.39 5.63 21.21
C GLY A 76 34.17 5.73 22.73
N GLU A 77 33.88 6.91 23.25
CA GLU A 77 33.60 7.15 24.68
C GLU A 77 32.12 6.97 25.07
N LYS A 78 31.22 6.77 24.11
CA LYS A 78 29.78 6.69 24.33
C LYS A 78 29.31 5.25 24.51
N ASP A 79 28.47 5.03 25.52
CA ASP A 79 27.78 3.75 25.73
C ASP A 79 26.62 3.63 24.74
N VAL A 80 26.55 2.47 24.08
CA VAL A 80 25.49 2.12 23.11
C VAL A 80 24.53 1.12 23.77
N TYR A 81 23.27 1.47 23.70
CA TYR A 81 22.15 0.64 24.17
C TYR A 81 21.45 0.01 22.96
N CYS A 82 20.76 -1.10 23.22
CA CYS A 82 20.09 -1.90 22.19
C CYS A 82 18.69 -2.29 22.66
N CYS A 83 17.75 -2.29 21.73
CA CYS A 83 16.47 -2.98 21.81
C CYS A 83 16.28 -3.78 20.53
N GLY A 84 15.43 -4.81 20.54
CA GLY A 84 15.18 -5.56 19.32
C GLY A 84 14.07 -6.59 19.45
N HIS A 85 13.62 -7.10 18.31
CA HIS A 85 12.62 -8.14 18.19
C HIS A 85 13.08 -9.23 17.22
N ASN A 86 12.54 -10.42 17.38
CA ASN A 86 12.82 -11.54 16.47
C ASN A 86 12.38 -11.19 15.04
N THR A 87 13.12 -11.69 14.05
CA THR A 87 12.83 -11.50 12.61
C THR A 87 11.40 -11.94 12.25
N ALA A 88 10.86 -12.96 12.89
CA ALA A 88 9.47 -13.41 12.67
C ALA A 88 8.41 -12.36 13.04
N SER A 89 8.73 -11.40 13.92
CA SER A 89 7.82 -10.35 14.38
C SER A 89 7.99 -9.00 13.67
N ILE A 90 8.92 -8.88 12.70
CA ILE A 90 9.26 -7.60 12.06
C ILE A 90 8.04 -6.89 11.48
N ASP A 91 7.15 -7.61 10.80
CA ASP A 91 5.95 -7.01 10.22
C ASP A 91 4.99 -6.44 11.28
N SER A 92 4.86 -7.10 12.42
CA SER A 92 4.05 -6.60 13.54
C SER A 92 4.68 -5.39 14.21
N THR A 93 6.00 -5.40 14.35
CA THR A 93 6.82 -4.29 14.87
C THR A 93 6.67 -3.05 13.99
N CYS A 94 6.91 -3.20 12.70
CA CYS A 94 6.79 -2.09 11.75
C CYS A 94 5.37 -1.52 11.70
N ARG A 95 4.34 -2.37 11.85
CA ARG A 95 2.94 -1.90 11.91
C ARG A 95 2.65 -1.05 13.12
N LYS A 96 3.15 -1.42 14.29
CA LYS A 96 2.96 -0.61 15.50
C LYS A 96 3.64 0.75 15.34
N LEU A 97 4.89 0.77 14.90
CA LEU A 97 5.66 1.98 14.67
C LEU A 97 5.03 2.90 13.61
N ALA A 98 4.60 2.33 12.47
CA ALA A 98 3.96 3.11 11.41
C ALA A 98 2.61 3.71 11.84
N ARG A 99 1.84 3.04 12.71
CA ARG A 99 0.59 3.59 13.28
C ARG A 99 0.82 4.84 14.14
N GLU A 100 1.99 4.93 14.75
CA GLU A 100 2.42 6.11 15.52
C GLU A 100 3.09 7.18 14.64
N GLY A 101 3.02 7.03 13.31
CA GLY A 101 3.54 7.97 12.32
C GLY A 101 5.03 7.85 12.03
N TRP A 102 5.70 6.77 12.45
CA TRP A 102 7.11 6.55 12.19
C TRP A 102 7.36 6.00 10.79
N HIS A 103 8.39 6.51 10.11
CA HIS A 103 9.03 5.84 8.99
C HIS A 103 10.06 4.85 9.54
N VAL A 104 9.97 3.60 9.12
CA VAL A 104 10.87 2.54 9.56
C VAL A 104 11.69 2.08 8.38
N LYS A 105 12.98 2.42 8.38
CA LYS A 105 13.95 1.90 7.41
C LYS A 105 14.53 0.59 7.92
N ILE A 106 14.52 -0.43 7.09
CA ILE A 106 15.00 -1.77 7.43
C ILE A 106 16.28 -2.05 6.66
N LEU A 107 17.33 -2.42 7.40
CA LEU A 107 18.58 -2.95 6.87
C LEU A 107 18.60 -4.46 7.09
N GLU A 108 18.76 -5.22 6.01
CA GLU A 108 18.84 -6.68 6.02
C GLU A 108 20.25 -7.18 5.76
N GLU A 109 20.58 -8.35 6.31
CA GLU A 109 21.84 -9.03 6.01
C GLU A 109 21.81 -9.61 4.59
N ILE A 110 22.71 -9.12 3.70
CA ILE A 110 22.73 -9.51 2.27
C ILE A 110 23.65 -10.74 2.03
N GLY A 111 24.42 -11.17 3.02
CA GLY A 111 25.36 -12.28 2.89
C GLY A 111 26.75 -11.97 3.42
N PRO A 112 27.74 -12.84 3.17
CA PRO A 112 29.09 -12.61 3.68
C PRO A 112 29.71 -11.38 3.02
N ALA A 113 30.35 -10.54 3.83
CA ALA A 113 31.03 -9.36 3.32
C ALA A 113 32.23 -9.74 2.43
N PRO A 114 32.47 -9.02 1.29
CA PRO A 114 33.51 -9.36 0.34
C PRO A 114 34.91 -9.47 0.94
N GLU A 115 35.21 -8.65 1.95
CA GLU A 115 36.55 -8.58 2.57
C GLU A 115 36.71 -9.48 3.80
N ASN A 116 35.65 -9.94 4.41
CA ASN A 116 35.71 -10.82 5.58
C ASN A 116 34.49 -11.73 5.67
N LYS A 117 34.69 -13.00 5.28
CA LYS A 117 33.61 -14.03 5.26
C LYS A 117 32.93 -14.30 6.62
N LYS A 118 33.54 -13.84 7.73
CA LYS A 118 32.95 -13.96 9.08
C LYS A 118 32.00 -12.81 9.46
N LYS A 119 31.96 -11.73 8.68
CA LYS A 119 31.06 -10.58 8.90
C LYS A 119 30.07 -10.49 7.77
N LYS A 120 28.81 -10.18 8.08
CA LYS A 120 27.75 -10.01 7.10
C LYS A 120 27.65 -8.55 6.64
N ALA A 121 27.36 -8.36 5.35
CA ALA A 121 27.06 -7.05 4.80
C ALA A 121 25.56 -6.74 5.01
N HIS A 122 25.21 -5.46 5.15
CA HIS A 122 23.84 -5.01 5.27
C HIS A 122 23.46 -4.15 4.07
N GLY A 123 22.23 -4.26 3.62
CA GLY A 123 21.64 -3.43 2.58
C GLY A 123 20.27 -2.93 2.96
N HIS A 124 19.81 -1.92 2.25
CA HIS A 124 18.44 -1.42 2.41
C HIS A 124 17.46 -2.45 1.84
N LEU A 125 16.59 -3.00 2.68
CA LEU A 125 15.51 -3.88 2.25
C LEU A 125 14.32 -3.04 1.79
N LYS A 126 13.71 -2.31 2.70
CA LYS A 126 12.53 -1.47 2.44
C LYS A 126 12.36 -0.39 3.50
N THR A 127 11.57 0.63 3.15
CA THR A 127 11.08 1.63 4.11
C THR A 127 9.57 1.47 4.27
N ILE A 128 9.12 1.32 5.51
CA ILE A 128 7.68 1.20 5.85
C ILE A 128 7.23 2.53 6.45
N SER A 129 6.13 3.05 5.93
CA SER A 129 5.47 4.28 6.39
C SER A 129 3.99 4.01 6.69
N PRO A 130 3.25 4.96 7.30
CA PRO A 130 1.80 4.82 7.46
C PRO A 130 1.05 4.51 6.16
N GLY A 131 1.47 5.13 5.06
CA GLY A 131 0.86 4.96 3.75
C GLY A 131 1.23 3.66 3.03
N THR A 132 2.43 3.11 3.28
CA THR A 132 2.92 1.88 2.64
C THR A 132 2.56 0.61 3.41
N LEU A 133 2.00 0.77 4.61
CA LEU A 133 1.63 -0.34 5.45
C LEU A 133 0.43 -1.11 4.87
N VAL A 134 0.66 -2.34 4.39
CA VAL A 134 -0.42 -3.25 3.95
C VAL A 134 -0.78 -4.19 5.10
N PRO A 135 -1.93 -4.01 5.77
CA PRO A 135 -2.33 -4.87 6.88
C PRO A 135 -2.77 -6.25 6.35
N ILE A 136 -2.02 -7.29 6.71
CA ILE A 136 -2.22 -8.67 6.23
C ILE A 136 -3.57 -9.25 6.69
N ASN A 137 -4.06 -8.91 7.89
CA ASN A 137 -5.22 -9.58 8.51
C ASN A 137 -6.31 -8.63 9.03
N ASN A 138 -6.32 -7.34 8.66
CA ASN A 138 -7.27 -6.39 9.23
C ASN A 138 -8.44 -6.11 8.28
N ASN A 139 -9.53 -6.85 8.40
CA ASN A 139 -10.76 -6.64 7.62
C ASN A 139 -11.50 -5.31 7.94
N LYS A 140 -11.06 -4.58 8.97
CA LYS A 140 -11.72 -3.32 9.40
C LYS A 140 -11.29 -2.12 8.55
N LEU A 141 -10.06 -2.11 8.01
CA LEU A 141 -9.60 -1.04 7.14
C LEU A 141 -10.03 -1.32 5.69
N LEU A 142 -10.82 -0.46 5.11
CA LEU A 142 -11.29 -0.60 3.72
C LEU A 142 -10.26 -0.10 2.70
N THR A 143 -9.47 0.92 3.04
CA THR A 143 -8.52 1.57 2.14
C THR A 143 -7.25 1.99 2.88
N ASN A 144 -6.13 2.03 2.17
CA ASN A 144 -4.88 2.66 2.61
C ASN A 144 -4.35 3.52 1.46
N ASN A 145 -4.61 4.81 1.53
CA ASN A 145 -4.29 5.74 0.46
C ASN A 145 -3.07 6.59 0.81
N CYS A 146 -2.13 6.65 -0.12
CA CYS A 146 -1.09 7.67 -0.20
C CYS A 146 -1.57 8.76 -1.15
N VAL A 147 -1.43 10.02 -0.76
CA VAL A 147 -1.87 11.16 -1.57
C VAL A 147 -0.71 12.12 -1.77
N CYS A 148 -0.58 12.63 -3.00
CA CYS A 148 0.32 13.73 -3.31
C CYS A 148 -0.49 14.91 -3.82
N VAL A 149 -0.25 16.09 -3.26
CA VAL A 149 -0.91 17.36 -3.60
C VAL A 149 0.14 18.31 -4.12
N VAL A 150 -0.07 18.84 -5.29
CA VAL A 150 0.76 19.91 -5.89
C VAL A 150 -0.05 21.19 -5.93
N ILE A 151 0.43 22.23 -5.24
CA ILE A 151 -0.19 23.54 -5.20
C ILE A 151 0.73 24.50 -5.96
N ASP A 152 0.28 24.94 -7.13
CA ASP A 152 1.02 25.82 -8.02
C ASP A 152 0.36 27.19 -8.10
N HIS A 153 0.97 28.16 -7.46
CA HIS A 153 0.52 29.56 -7.47
C HIS A 153 1.30 30.31 -8.54
N LYS A 154 0.59 30.80 -9.56
CA LYS A 154 1.15 31.56 -10.67
C LYS A 154 0.30 32.79 -10.97
N TYR A 155 0.92 33.79 -11.57
CA TYR A 155 0.20 34.94 -12.11
C TYR A 155 -0.21 34.65 -13.55
N ASP A 156 -1.52 34.69 -13.82
CA ASP A 156 -2.06 34.54 -15.20
C ASP A 156 -2.00 35.93 -15.88
N PHE A 157 -1.06 36.10 -16.81
CA PHE A 157 -0.86 37.32 -17.55
C PHE A 157 -2.01 37.64 -18.51
N VAL A 158 -2.75 36.67 -18.96
CA VAL A 158 -3.91 36.84 -19.85
C VAL A 158 -5.10 37.39 -19.06
N LYS A 159 -5.39 36.78 -17.92
CA LYS A 159 -6.49 37.19 -17.04
C LYS A 159 -6.10 38.31 -16.08
N LYS A 160 -4.82 38.72 -16.05
CA LYS A 160 -4.24 39.70 -15.16
C LYS A 160 -4.59 39.46 -13.68
N SER A 161 -4.59 38.20 -13.28
CA SER A 161 -4.96 37.79 -11.91
C SER A 161 -4.09 36.64 -11.44
N PRO A 162 -3.82 36.51 -10.13
CA PRO A 162 -3.18 35.34 -9.59
C PRO A 162 -4.11 34.14 -9.72
N GLN A 163 -3.55 33.01 -10.07
CA GLN A 163 -4.23 31.72 -10.25
C GLN A 163 -3.56 30.67 -9.40
N ILE A 164 -4.36 29.84 -8.74
CA ILE A 164 -3.90 28.60 -8.11
C ILE A 164 -4.37 27.43 -8.97
N THR A 165 -3.43 26.56 -9.32
CA THR A 165 -3.72 25.25 -9.89
C THR A 165 -3.38 24.19 -8.86
N ILE A 166 -4.33 23.33 -8.54
CA ILE A 166 -4.13 22.24 -7.58
C ILE A 166 -4.28 20.91 -8.33
N GLY A 167 -3.17 20.16 -8.35
CA GLY A 167 -3.13 18.82 -8.90
C GLY A 167 -3.01 17.80 -7.75
N VAL A 168 -3.87 16.80 -7.74
CA VAL A 168 -3.90 15.79 -6.68
C VAL A 168 -3.85 14.40 -7.28
N SER A 169 -3.08 13.53 -6.66
CA SER A 169 -3.07 12.10 -6.98
C SER A 169 -3.25 11.26 -5.73
N SER A 170 -3.88 10.10 -5.88
CA SER A 170 -3.97 9.11 -4.83
C SER A 170 -3.63 7.72 -5.35
N ILE A 171 -2.91 6.94 -4.54
CA ILE A 171 -2.62 5.53 -4.77
C ILE A 171 -3.09 4.74 -3.56
N ASN A 172 -3.97 3.78 -3.78
CA ASN A 172 -4.37 2.83 -2.76
C ASN A 172 -3.39 1.65 -2.75
N THR A 173 -2.51 1.61 -1.77
CA THR A 173 -1.48 0.57 -1.68
C THR A 173 -2.05 -0.83 -1.45
N MET A 174 -3.30 -0.94 -0.96
CA MET A 174 -3.97 -2.23 -0.69
C MET A 174 -4.70 -2.82 -1.90
N SER A 175 -5.16 -1.99 -2.84
CA SER A 175 -5.87 -2.46 -4.05
C SER A 175 -5.10 -2.21 -5.34
N GLY A 176 -4.10 -1.32 -5.30
CA GLY A 176 -3.36 -0.87 -6.48
C GLY A 176 -4.13 0.13 -7.36
N CYS A 177 -5.29 0.61 -6.92
CA CYS A 177 -6.06 1.60 -7.65
C CYS A 177 -5.49 3.00 -7.48
N SER A 178 -5.49 3.78 -8.56
CA SER A 178 -4.96 5.15 -8.58
C SER A 178 -5.99 6.14 -9.14
N LYS A 179 -5.94 7.37 -8.66
CA LYS A 179 -6.81 8.47 -9.10
C LYS A 179 -6.04 9.75 -9.26
N LEU A 180 -6.44 10.55 -10.24
CA LEU A 180 -5.92 11.89 -10.53
C LEU A 180 -7.06 12.90 -10.56
N TYR A 181 -6.80 14.10 -10.05
CA TYR A 181 -7.71 15.21 -10.15
C TYR A 181 -6.96 16.53 -10.23
N GLU A 182 -7.35 17.41 -11.15
CA GLU A 182 -6.80 18.76 -11.26
C GLU A 182 -7.92 19.78 -11.36
N TYR A 183 -7.77 20.89 -10.64
CA TYR A 183 -8.65 22.02 -10.77
C TYR A 183 -7.90 23.34 -10.66
N LYS A 184 -8.50 24.40 -11.19
CA LYS A 184 -7.93 25.76 -11.26
C LYS A 184 -8.90 26.76 -10.64
N CYS A 185 -8.38 27.60 -9.76
CA CYS A 185 -9.13 28.68 -9.15
C CYS A 185 -8.44 30.02 -9.42
N LEU A 186 -9.24 31.04 -9.75
CA LEU A 186 -8.78 32.42 -9.76
C LEU A 186 -8.75 32.91 -8.31
N MET A 187 -7.66 33.55 -7.93
CA MET A 187 -7.55 34.15 -6.60
C MET A 187 -7.98 35.63 -6.62
N PRO A 188 -8.76 36.07 -5.63
CA PRO A 188 -8.82 37.49 -5.31
C PRO A 188 -7.42 37.95 -4.86
N LEU A 189 -7.07 39.21 -5.16
CA LEU A 189 -5.74 39.77 -4.92
C LEU A 189 -5.28 39.78 -3.44
N SER A 190 -6.18 39.50 -2.49
CA SER A 190 -5.90 39.74 -1.08
C SER A 190 -5.80 38.54 -0.18
N ASP A 191 -6.56 37.42 -0.42
CA ASP A 191 -6.62 36.37 0.59
C ASP A 191 -6.88 34.94 0.06
N TYR A 192 -6.11 33.96 0.64
CA TYR A 192 -6.44 32.57 0.60
C TYR A 192 -7.70 32.30 1.44
N ASN A 193 -8.77 31.85 0.84
CA ASN A 193 -9.99 31.50 1.54
C ASN A 193 -10.33 30.00 1.42
N ALA A 194 -11.18 29.52 2.31
CA ALA A 194 -11.57 28.11 2.35
C ALA A 194 -12.20 27.61 1.04
N SER A 195 -12.92 28.48 0.29
CA SER A 195 -13.62 28.10 -0.94
C SER A 195 -12.68 27.65 -2.06
N ILE A 196 -11.42 28.10 -2.07
CA ILE A 196 -10.39 27.68 -3.04
C ILE A 196 -10.02 26.22 -2.83
N PHE A 197 -10.08 25.73 -1.59
CA PHE A 197 -9.63 24.39 -1.20
C PHE A 197 -10.78 23.40 -0.97
N GLU A 198 -12.04 23.76 -1.24
CA GLU A 198 -13.20 22.89 -1.09
C GLU A 198 -13.11 21.61 -1.93
N GLU A 199 -12.60 21.72 -3.17
CA GLU A 199 -12.42 20.55 -4.03
C GLU A 199 -11.29 19.63 -3.54
N LEU A 200 -10.24 20.23 -2.96
CA LEU A 200 -9.18 19.47 -2.30
C LEU A 200 -9.71 18.75 -1.05
N ASP A 201 -10.47 19.46 -0.19
CA ASP A 201 -11.12 18.87 0.98
C ASP A 201 -12.06 17.72 0.57
N ARG A 202 -12.84 17.89 -0.52
CA ARG A 202 -13.67 16.82 -1.08
C ARG A 202 -12.84 15.60 -1.46
N PHE A 203 -11.77 15.78 -2.24
CA PHE A 203 -10.91 14.70 -2.67
C PHE A 203 -10.28 13.95 -1.48
N ILE A 204 -9.79 14.68 -0.49
CA ILE A 204 -9.19 14.15 0.73
C ILE A 204 -10.23 13.37 1.56
N SER A 205 -11.43 13.91 1.74
CA SER A 205 -12.50 13.28 2.51
C SER A 205 -13.03 11.98 1.88
N ILE A 206 -13.02 11.90 0.55
CA ILE A 206 -13.38 10.67 -0.18
C ILE A 206 -12.30 9.61 -0.02
N ASN A 207 -11.03 9.99 -0.23
CA ASN A 207 -9.93 9.06 -0.29
C ASN A 207 -9.33 8.71 1.09
N ILE A 208 -9.55 9.54 2.11
CA ILE A 208 -9.09 9.34 3.52
C ILE A 208 -7.63 8.86 3.55
N PRO A 209 -6.67 9.74 3.23
CA PRO A 209 -5.26 9.36 3.17
C PRO A 209 -4.70 8.99 4.54
N LYS A 210 -3.72 8.08 4.55
CA LYS A 210 -2.88 7.77 5.70
C LYS A 210 -1.60 8.58 5.70
N GLU A 211 -1.12 8.90 4.51
CA GLU A 211 0.07 9.72 4.32
C GLU A 211 -0.13 10.68 3.15
N VAL A 212 0.30 11.93 3.34
CA VAL A 212 0.16 13.01 2.34
C VAL A 212 1.50 13.69 2.12
N TRP A 213 1.82 13.95 0.86
CA TRP A 213 2.90 14.84 0.43
C TRP A 213 2.30 16.08 -0.19
N ILE A 214 2.68 17.26 0.33
CA ILE A 214 2.24 18.57 -0.16
C ILE A 214 3.44 19.27 -0.78
N ILE A 215 3.40 19.47 -2.10
CA ILE A 215 4.41 20.20 -2.84
C ILE A 215 3.84 21.57 -3.19
N HIS A 216 4.48 22.65 -2.74
CA HIS A 216 3.93 23.98 -2.92
C HIS A 216 4.99 25.03 -3.29
N ASN A 217 4.53 26.13 -3.89
CA ASN A 217 5.27 27.37 -4.10
C ASN A 217 4.58 28.58 -3.47
N VAL A 218 3.61 28.34 -2.59
CA VAL A 218 2.92 29.37 -1.81
C VAL A 218 3.78 29.84 -0.63
N PRO A 219 3.53 31.05 -0.07
CA PRO A 219 4.24 31.54 1.10
C PRO A 219 4.10 30.58 2.31
N GLU A 220 5.20 30.37 3.03
CA GLU A 220 5.28 29.41 4.15
C GLU A 220 4.23 29.68 5.25
N ASN A 221 3.97 30.94 5.55
CA ASN A 221 2.99 31.33 6.56
C ASN A 221 1.54 31.00 6.19
N ARG A 222 1.26 30.60 4.94
CA ARG A 222 -0.08 30.23 4.46
C ARG A 222 -0.33 28.73 4.38
N ILE A 223 0.72 27.92 4.48
CA ILE A 223 0.57 26.48 4.35
C ILE A 223 -0.28 25.86 5.47
N GLY A 224 -0.17 26.40 6.68
CA GLY A 224 -0.99 25.98 7.82
C GLY A 224 -2.49 26.22 7.59
N ASP A 225 -2.85 27.36 7.01
CA ASP A 225 -4.24 27.69 6.65
C ASP A 225 -4.76 26.71 5.59
N ILE A 226 -3.95 26.39 4.59
CA ILE A 226 -4.29 25.43 3.52
C ILE A 226 -4.56 24.04 4.09
N ILE A 227 -3.71 23.57 4.99
CA ILE A 227 -3.89 22.26 5.67
C ILE A 227 -5.21 22.23 6.44
N ASN A 228 -5.51 23.32 7.16
CA ASN A 228 -6.76 23.43 7.92
C ASN A 228 -8.00 23.49 7.00
N PHE A 229 -7.95 24.30 5.94
CA PHE A 229 -9.07 24.41 4.98
C PHE A 229 -9.33 23.13 4.20
N SER A 230 -8.28 22.35 3.90
CA SER A 230 -8.38 21.08 3.20
C SER A 230 -8.66 19.92 4.14
N ASN A 231 -8.76 20.15 5.45
CA ASN A 231 -8.96 19.13 6.48
C ASN A 231 -7.99 17.94 6.34
N LEU A 232 -6.73 18.25 6.06
CA LEU A 232 -5.64 17.30 5.91
C LEU A 232 -5.21 16.78 7.29
N ASN A 233 -6.07 15.95 7.90
CA ASN A 233 -5.80 15.29 9.16
C ASN A 233 -5.55 13.80 8.90
N CYS A 234 -4.30 13.42 8.79
CA CYS A 234 -3.86 12.04 8.53
C CYS A 234 -2.68 11.67 9.43
N ASP A 235 -2.29 10.40 9.41
CA ASP A 235 -1.25 9.89 10.30
C ASP A 235 0.11 10.58 10.04
N ARG A 236 0.34 11.02 8.79
CA ARG A 236 1.54 11.79 8.42
C ARG A 236 1.31 12.77 7.27
N VAL A 237 1.78 14.00 7.45
CA VAL A 237 1.82 15.06 6.41
C VAL A 237 3.27 15.48 6.18
N ASN A 238 3.73 15.33 4.93
CA ASN A 238 5.07 15.74 4.48
C ASN A 238 4.92 17.01 3.65
N ILE A 239 5.48 18.13 4.10
CA ILE A 239 5.40 19.45 3.44
C ILE A 239 6.72 19.73 2.74
N LEU A 240 6.68 20.01 1.44
CA LEU A 240 7.84 20.22 0.59
C LEU A 240 7.70 21.52 -0.19
N SER A 241 8.45 22.54 0.19
CA SER A 241 8.51 23.79 -0.55
C SER A 241 9.36 23.63 -1.81
N ARG A 242 8.89 24.14 -2.95
CA ARG A 242 9.69 24.22 -4.19
C ARG A 242 10.80 25.26 -4.11
N ASN A 243 10.70 26.20 -3.18
CA ASN A 243 11.63 27.32 -3.01
C ASN A 243 12.79 26.99 -2.08
N GLN A 244 12.76 25.82 -1.42
CA GLN A 244 13.77 25.37 -0.48
C GLN A 244 14.40 24.05 -0.93
N ASN A 245 15.71 23.91 -0.67
CA ASN A 245 16.38 22.65 -0.92
C ASN A 245 15.96 21.61 0.14
N ASN A 246 15.41 20.51 -0.32
CA ASN A 246 15.04 19.35 0.49
C ASN A 246 15.48 18.05 -0.22
N ARG A 247 15.36 16.91 0.45
CA ARG A 247 15.77 15.61 -0.09
C ARG A 247 15.11 15.22 -1.42
N TYR A 248 13.94 15.77 -1.72
CA TYR A 248 13.20 15.49 -2.94
C TYR A 248 13.36 16.57 -4.02
N THR A 249 14.17 17.62 -3.80
CA THR A 249 14.30 18.75 -4.75
C THR A 249 14.69 18.27 -6.15
N LYS A 250 15.65 17.33 -6.24
CA LYS A 250 16.06 16.75 -7.53
C LYS A 250 14.88 16.03 -8.20
N LEU A 251 14.19 15.17 -7.46
CA LEU A 251 13.06 14.39 -7.93
C LEU A 251 11.87 15.28 -8.34
N ILE A 252 11.58 16.33 -7.55
CA ILE A 252 10.55 17.33 -7.85
C ILE A 252 10.86 18.02 -9.19
N ASN A 253 12.12 18.44 -9.41
CA ASN A 253 12.53 19.11 -10.64
C ASN A 253 12.50 18.19 -11.85
N GLU A 254 12.85 16.92 -11.70
CA GLU A 254 12.75 15.91 -12.75
C GLU A 254 11.29 15.64 -13.11
N CYS A 255 10.45 15.28 -12.15
CA CYS A 255 9.03 14.97 -12.38
C CYS A 255 8.20 16.17 -12.86
N ASN A 256 8.67 17.40 -12.69
CA ASN A 256 7.99 18.59 -13.21
C ASN A 256 8.09 18.74 -14.75
N LYS A 257 8.99 18.00 -15.40
CA LYS A 257 9.17 18.01 -16.87
C LYS A 257 8.17 17.07 -17.54
N LEU A 258 7.44 17.55 -18.54
CA LEU A 258 6.41 16.76 -19.25
C LEU A 258 6.98 15.50 -19.91
N GLU A 259 8.17 15.60 -20.50
CA GLU A 259 8.86 14.47 -21.13
C GLU A 259 9.15 13.34 -20.12
N ILE A 260 9.65 13.71 -18.94
CA ILE A 260 9.93 12.76 -17.85
C ILE A 260 8.63 12.17 -17.30
N GLN A 261 7.54 12.94 -17.19
CA GLN A 261 6.24 12.42 -16.79
C GLN A 261 5.75 11.34 -17.77
N LYS A 262 5.86 11.61 -19.07
CA LYS A 262 5.48 10.65 -20.12
C LYS A 262 6.33 9.39 -20.02
N GLU A 263 7.65 9.53 -19.90
CA GLU A 263 8.58 8.40 -19.74
C GLU A 263 8.22 7.53 -18.52
N ILE A 264 8.04 8.13 -17.33
CA ILE A 264 7.67 7.41 -16.10
C ILE A 264 6.36 6.63 -16.29
N LEU A 265 5.34 7.24 -16.90
CA LEU A 265 4.05 6.60 -17.09
C LEU A 265 4.11 5.45 -18.09
N LEU A 266 4.84 5.63 -19.21
CA LEU A 266 5.00 4.60 -20.21
C LEU A 266 5.84 3.42 -19.71
N GLU A 267 6.90 3.68 -18.93
CA GLU A 267 7.70 2.66 -18.27
C GLU A 267 6.85 1.84 -17.28
N GLN A 268 6.01 2.53 -16.49
CA GLN A 268 5.19 1.91 -15.45
C GLN A 268 4.07 1.03 -16.01
N PHE A 269 3.36 1.49 -17.05
CA PHE A 269 2.13 0.85 -17.52
C PHE A 269 2.30 0.05 -18.82
N GLN A 270 3.35 0.29 -19.58
CA GLN A 270 3.69 -0.41 -20.83
C GLN A 270 2.48 -0.65 -21.75
N PRO A 271 1.72 0.40 -22.11
CA PRO A 271 0.53 0.23 -22.94
C PRO A 271 0.90 -0.20 -24.36
N ASN A 272 0.00 -0.95 -25.03
CA ASN A 272 0.22 -1.42 -26.40
C ASN A 272 0.40 -0.29 -27.42
N ASP A 273 -0.34 0.80 -27.26
CA ASP A 273 -0.19 2.04 -28.03
C ASP A 273 0.10 3.20 -27.08
N PRO A 274 1.39 3.57 -26.90
CA PRO A 274 1.82 4.54 -25.91
C PRO A 274 1.22 5.93 -26.11
N ASP A 275 1.20 6.44 -27.35
CA ASP A 275 0.75 7.81 -27.63
C ASP A 275 -0.77 7.92 -27.50
N PHE A 276 -1.51 6.98 -28.10
CA PHE A 276 -2.96 6.92 -27.97
C PHE A 276 -3.43 6.78 -26.51
N TRP A 277 -2.74 5.93 -25.73
CA TRP A 277 -3.05 5.76 -24.32
C TRP A 277 -2.80 7.03 -23.49
N TYR A 278 -1.68 7.71 -23.74
CA TYR A 278 -1.33 8.95 -23.04
C TYR A 278 -2.33 10.06 -23.32
N ASP A 279 -2.72 10.24 -24.58
CA ASP A 279 -3.66 11.27 -25.01
C ASP A 279 -5.10 10.98 -24.55
N THR A 280 -5.54 9.72 -24.63
CA THR A 280 -6.88 9.30 -24.18
C THR A 280 -7.07 9.55 -22.70
N ASN A 281 -6.03 9.34 -21.86
CA ASN A 281 -6.06 9.63 -20.44
C ASN A 281 -5.88 11.11 -20.11
N ARG A 282 -5.66 11.98 -21.10
CA ARG A 282 -5.54 13.43 -20.95
C ARG A 282 -4.48 13.87 -19.93
N PHE A 283 -3.37 13.14 -19.81
CA PHE A 283 -2.32 13.46 -18.85
C PHE A 283 -1.68 14.82 -19.11
N GLU A 284 -1.54 15.21 -20.39
CA GLU A 284 -0.98 16.50 -20.79
C GLU A 284 -1.85 17.69 -20.36
N TYR A 285 -3.16 17.50 -20.31
CA TYR A 285 -4.10 18.56 -19.88
C TYR A 285 -4.13 18.74 -18.37
N ASN A 286 -3.77 17.70 -17.60
CA ASN A 286 -3.77 17.68 -16.14
C ASN A 286 -2.32 17.67 -15.58
N LYS A 287 -1.52 18.65 -15.99
CA LYS A 287 -0.05 18.71 -15.76
C LYS A 287 0.36 18.54 -14.32
N ASN A 288 -0.30 19.26 -13.40
CA ASN A 288 0.04 19.21 -11.97
C ASN A 288 -0.46 17.93 -11.30
N ALA A 289 -1.61 17.38 -11.73
CA ALA A 289 -2.08 16.08 -11.26
C ALA A 289 -1.17 14.95 -11.74
N THR A 290 -0.75 14.99 -13.02
CA THR A 290 0.22 14.04 -13.58
C THR A 290 1.58 14.17 -12.89
N PHE A 291 2.05 15.38 -12.65
CA PHE A 291 3.26 15.64 -11.87
C PHE A 291 3.15 15.06 -10.45
N SER A 292 2.03 15.31 -9.74
CA SER A 292 1.82 14.77 -8.40
C SER A 292 1.85 13.23 -8.39
N TYR A 293 1.31 12.61 -9.44
CA TYR A 293 1.28 11.15 -9.57
C TYR A 293 2.67 10.56 -9.86
N CYS A 294 3.40 11.12 -10.82
CA CYS A 294 4.76 10.68 -11.14
C CYS A 294 5.69 10.82 -9.94
N LEU A 295 5.56 11.92 -9.18
CA LEU A 295 6.33 12.12 -7.95
C LEU A 295 5.94 11.08 -6.89
N LEU A 296 4.65 10.81 -6.70
CA LEU A 296 4.18 9.79 -5.76
C LEU A 296 4.68 8.39 -6.13
N LEU A 297 4.66 8.02 -7.42
CA LEU A 297 5.24 6.77 -7.90
C LEU A 297 6.73 6.66 -7.54
N LYS A 298 7.53 7.69 -7.82
CA LYS A 298 8.97 7.68 -7.50
C LYS A 298 9.24 7.66 -5.99
N ILE A 299 8.45 8.36 -5.17
CA ILE A 299 8.58 8.31 -3.70
C ILE A 299 8.26 6.89 -3.19
N LEU A 300 7.16 6.29 -3.64
CA LEU A 300 6.77 4.94 -3.22
C LEU A 300 7.76 3.89 -3.71
N SER A 301 8.31 4.03 -4.92
CA SER A 301 9.38 3.18 -5.44
C SER A 301 10.64 3.24 -4.58
N ASN A 302 11.01 4.42 -4.08
CA ASN A 302 12.15 4.56 -3.17
C ASN A 302 11.91 3.90 -1.80
N TYR A 303 10.65 3.75 -1.40
CA TYR A 303 10.30 3.04 -0.16
C TYR A 303 10.32 1.53 -0.35
N ASP A 304 9.65 1.06 -1.41
CA ASP A 304 9.59 -0.34 -1.79
C ASP A 304 9.12 -0.44 -3.25
N ASN A 305 9.99 -0.97 -4.13
CA ASN A 305 9.67 -1.12 -5.55
C ASN A 305 8.44 -2.00 -5.80
N ASP A 306 8.16 -2.96 -4.94
CA ASP A 306 7.02 -3.85 -5.10
C ASP A 306 5.68 -3.09 -4.99
N ILE A 307 5.66 -1.98 -4.25
CA ILE A 307 4.43 -1.17 -4.06
C ILE A 307 3.92 -0.58 -5.38
N ILE A 308 4.79 -0.22 -6.31
CA ILE A 308 4.38 0.32 -7.60
C ILE A 308 4.11 -0.76 -8.66
N ASN A 309 4.48 -2.01 -8.40
CA ASN A 309 4.28 -3.11 -9.35
C ASN A 309 2.78 -3.34 -9.61
N LYS A 310 2.43 -3.55 -10.90
CA LYS A 310 1.08 -3.89 -11.36
C LYS A 310 -0.04 -3.00 -10.79
N LEU A 311 0.24 -1.69 -10.63
CA LEU A 311 -0.81 -0.72 -10.34
C LEU A 311 -1.78 -0.65 -11.54
N THR A 312 -3.06 -0.37 -11.27
CA THR A 312 -4.00 -0.05 -12.35
C THR A 312 -3.71 1.34 -12.91
N PRO A 313 -3.88 1.56 -14.22
CA PRO A 313 -3.79 2.90 -14.78
C PRO A 313 -4.64 3.89 -14.00
N PRO A 314 -4.14 5.12 -13.76
CA PRO A 314 -4.85 6.07 -12.94
C PRO A 314 -6.13 6.56 -13.61
N ILE A 315 -7.20 6.65 -12.84
CA ILE A 315 -8.47 7.21 -13.29
C ILE A 315 -8.41 8.73 -13.12
N VAL A 316 -8.49 9.47 -14.23
CA VAL A 316 -8.63 10.92 -14.18
C VAL A 316 -10.07 11.25 -13.80
N GLU A 317 -10.28 11.77 -12.60
CA GLU A 317 -11.61 12.17 -12.14
C GLU A 317 -12.08 13.40 -12.92
N THR A 318 -13.25 13.27 -13.56
CA THR A 318 -13.97 14.38 -14.19
C THR A 318 -15.31 14.56 -13.48
N LEU A 319 -15.70 15.81 -13.24
CA LEU A 319 -16.94 16.12 -12.52
C LEU A 319 -18.17 16.19 -13.44
N ASN A 320 -18.01 15.93 -14.75
CA ASN A 320 -19.00 16.25 -15.77
C ASN A 320 -20.37 15.56 -15.57
N ASN A 321 -20.43 14.37 -14.99
CA ASN A 321 -21.68 13.62 -14.82
C ASN A 321 -21.93 13.21 -13.35
N LYS A 322 -21.35 13.96 -12.41
CA LYS A 322 -21.50 13.67 -10.98
C LYS A 322 -22.05 14.89 -10.24
N LEU A 323 -22.94 14.64 -9.31
CA LEU A 323 -23.40 15.66 -8.37
C LEU A 323 -22.28 15.91 -7.37
N ILE A 324 -21.88 17.17 -7.25
CA ILE A 324 -20.85 17.59 -6.29
C ILE A 324 -21.55 17.83 -4.95
N VAL A 325 -21.37 16.89 -4.03
CA VAL A 325 -21.75 17.09 -2.64
C VAL A 325 -20.48 17.56 -1.90
N ARG A 326 -20.47 18.81 -1.48
CA ARG A 326 -19.32 19.38 -0.77
C ARG A 326 -19.14 18.72 0.59
N THR A 327 -17.90 18.66 1.09
CA THR A 327 -17.57 17.98 2.35
C THR A 327 -18.35 18.52 3.54
N HIS A 328 -18.59 19.83 3.57
CA HIS A 328 -19.41 20.44 4.59
C HIS A 328 -20.85 19.85 4.60
N GLY A 329 -21.46 19.69 3.42
CA GLY A 329 -22.76 19.03 3.29
C GLY A 329 -22.71 17.55 3.69
N LEU A 330 -21.66 16.82 3.28
CA LEU A 330 -21.47 15.41 3.68
C LEU A 330 -21.38 15.25 5.21
N ARG A 331 -20.75 16.20 5.90
CA ARG A 331 -20.63 16.20 7.37
C ARG A 331 -21.93 16.65 8.05
N GLN A 332 -22.55 17.74 7.61
CA GLN A 332 -23.80 18.24 8.19
C GLN A 332 -24.93 17.22 8.08
N LEU A 333 -25.00 16.49 6.97
CA LEU A 333 -25.98 15.43 6.75
C LEU A 333 -25.56 14.10 7.37
N ASN A 334 -24.42 14.04 8.08
CA ASN A 334 -23.85 12.82 8.63
C ASN A 334 -23.76 11.67 7.61
N ILE A 335 -23.44 11.97 6.35
CA ILE A 335 -23.34 10.95 5.30
C ILE A 335 -22.13 10.05 5.56
N LEU A 336 -20.97 10.65 5.93
CA LEU A 336 -19.73 9.95 6.27
C LEU A 336 -19.52 9.94 7.79
N ASP A 337 -18.81 8.92 8.26
CA ASP A 337 -18.38 8.84 9.66
C ASP A 337 -17.44 9.98 10.00
N THR A 338 -17.61 10.55 11.20
CA THR A 338 -16.62 11.44 11.82
C THR A 338 -15.72 10.63 12.75
N GLN A 339 -14.54 11.17 13.06
CA GLN A 339 -13.59 10.50 13.98
C GLN A 339 -14.16 10.30 15.39
N PHE A 340 -15.17 11.09 15.76
CA PHE A 340 -15.73 11.12 17.11
C PHE A 340 -16.94 10.20 17.31
N ASN A 341 -17.60 9.75 16.23
CA ASN A 341 -18.80 8.93 16.30
C ASN A 341 -18.54 7.52 15.74
N ASN A 342 -18.45 6.53 16.64
CA ASN A 342 -18.15 5.14 16.32
C ASN A 342 -19.32 4.21 16.70
N GLY A 343 -20.43 4.30 16.02
CA GLY A 343 -21.58 3.42 16.24
C GLY A 343 -22.21 2.91 14.94
N PRO A 344 -23.07 1.90 14.99
CA PRO A 344 -23.76 1.39 13.79
C PRO A 344 -24.68 2.44 13.14
N TYR A 345 -25.05 3.48 13.87
CA TYR A 345 -25.93 4.58 13.44
C TYR A 345 -25.19 5.92 13.37
N SER A 346 -23.85 5.92 13.36
CA SER A 346 -23.05 7.15 13.37
C SER A 346 -23.10 7.92 12.05
N SER A 347 -23.44 7.27 10.95
CA SER A 347 -23.58 7.91 9.64
C SER A 347 -24.65 7.21 8.79
N VAL A 348 -25.16 7.96 7.79
CA VAL A 348 -26.07 7.41 6.79
C VAL A 348 -25.40 6.24 6.07
N LEU A 349 -24.13 6.38 5.70
CA LEU A 349 -23.37 5.31 5.04
C LEU A 349 -23.35 4.01 5.87
N ARG A 350 -23.10 4.08 7.17
CA ARG A 350 -23.13 2.87 8.03
C ARG A 350 -24.51 2.25 8.16
N LEU A 351 -25.53 3.08 8.22
CA LEU A 351 -26.90 2.62 8.33
C LEU A 351 -27.35 1.83 7.09
N ILE A 352 -27.07 2.37 5.88
CA ILE A 352 -27.59 1.81 4.63
C ILE A 352 -26.64 0.86 3.91
N ASN A 353 -25.33 0.89 4.22
CA ASN A 353 -24.37 -0.02 3.57
C ASN A 353 -24.52 -1.45 4.11
N LYS A 354 -25.31 -2.26 3.40
CA LYS A 354 -25.55 -3.68 3.69
C LYS A 354 -24.78 -4.61 2.75
N CYS A 355 -23.81 -4.10 2.01
CA CYS A 355 -22.95 -4.89 1.13
C CYS A 355 -22.25 -6.01 1.89
N LYS A 356 -22.18 -7.20 1.31
CA LYS A 356 -21.54 -8.37 1.92
C LYS A 356 -20.03 -8.37 1.70
N THR A 357 -19.57 -7.97 0.51
CA THR A 357 -18.15 -7.93 0.15
C THR A 357 -17.51 -6.59 0.51
N ASN A 358 -16.21 -6.59 0.80
CA ASN A 358 -15.46 -5.35 1.06
C ASN A 358 -15.33 -4.48 -0.20
N MET A 359 -15.19 -5.11 -1.38
CA MET A 359 -15.22 -4.43 -2.68
C MET A 359 -16.54 -3.68 -2.88
N GLY A 360 -17.68 -4.35 -2.63
CA GLY A 360 -18.99 -3.74 -2.69
C GLY A 360 -19.18 -2.60 -1.69
N LYS A 361 -18.62 -2.71 -0.47
CA LYS A 361 -18.66 -1.62 0.52
C LYS A 361 -17.87 -0.39 0.05
N ARG A 362 -16.73 -0.59 -0.61
CA ARG A 362 -15.93 0.52 -1.18
C ARG A 362 -16.71 1.21 -2.30
N GLU A 363 -17.25 0.44 -3.24
CA GLU A 363 -17.99 1.00 -4.38
C GLU A 363 -19.27 1.70 -3.94
N PHE A 364 -20.01 1.12 -3.00
CA PHE A 364 -21.20 1.75 -2.43
C PHE A 364 -20.87 3.09 -1.76
N LYS A 365 -19.76 3.17 -1.02
CA LYS A 365 -19.28 4.45 -0.47
C LYS A 365 -19.02 5.46 -1.58
N ASN A 366 -18.32 5.08 -2.65
CA ASN A 366 -18.02 5.95 -3.77
C ASN A 366 -19.31 6.48 -4.44
N THR A 367 -20.30 5.61 -4.62
CA THR A 367 -21.60 5.96 -5.21
C THR A 367 -22.38 6.97 -4.36
N ILE A 368 -22.39 6.79 -3.03
CA ILE A 368 -23.09 7.72 -2.12
C ILE A 368 -22.41 9.10 -2.06
N VAL A 369 -21.08 9.13 -2.08
CA VAL A 369 -20.32 10.39 -1.96
C VAL A 369 -20.26 11.15 -3.27
N SER A 370 -20.32 10.46 -4.40
CA SER A 370 -20.27 11.04 -5.75
C SER A 370 -21.38 10.48 -6.63
N PRO A 371 -22.64 10.79 -6.32
CA PRO A 371 -23.78 10.25 -7.06
C PRO A 371 -23.78 10.80 -8.51
N THR A 372 -24.24 9.96 -9.44
CA THR A 372 -24.41 10.40 -10.83
C THR A 372 -25.63 11.32 -10.96
N ASN A 373 -25.56 12.28 -11.88
CA ASN A 373 -26.69 13.12 -12.30
C ASN A 373 -27.23 12.71 -13.69
N ASP A 374 -26.72 11.63 -14.26
CA ASP A 374 -27.18 11.10 -15.54
C ASP A 374 -28.46 10.29 -15.35
N SER A 375 -29.59 10.83 -15.83
CA SER A 375 -30.89 10.21 -15.71
C SER A 375 -30.99 8.84 -16.38
N ASN A 376 -30.29 8.62 -17.51
CA ASN A 376 -30.32 7.34 -18.22
C ASN A 376 -29.65 6.23 -17.38
N ILE A 377 -28.56 6.56 -16.70
CA ILE A 377 -27.88 5.63 -15.80
C ILE A 377 -28.79 5.32 -14.60
N LEU A 378 -29.39 6.36 -13.99
CA LEU A 378 -30.25 6.20 -12.82
C LEU A 378 -31.48 5.35 -13.12
N VAL A 379 -32.17 5.60 -14.25
CA VAL A 379 -33.33 4.80 -14.65
C VAL A 379 -32.95 3.33 -14.77
N LYS A 380 -31.90 3.01 -15.48
CA LYS A 380 -31.45 1.62 -15.64
C LYS A 380 -31.00 0.98 -14.32
N ASP A 381 -30.36 1.75 -13.42
CA ASP A 381 -30.00 1.26 -12.10
C ASP A 381 -31.27 0.94 -11.29
N TYR A 382 -32.31 1.78 -11.34
CA TYR A 382 -33.57 1.55 -10.64
C TYR A 382 -34.35 0.39 -11.26
N ASP A 383 -34.43 0.27 -12.58
CA ASP A 383 -35.06 -0.85 -13.28
C ASP A 383 -34.43 -2.20 -12.87
N ALA A 384 -33.10 -2.25 -12.79
CA ALA A 384 -32.38 -3.43 -12.34
C ALA A 384 -32.66 -3.76 -10.85
N ILE A 385 -32.71 -2.75 -9.99
CA ILE A 385 -33.07 -2.92 -8.57
C ILE A 385 -34.48 -3.41 -8.43
N GLU A 386 -35.46 -2.83 -9.14
CA GLU A 386 -36.85 -3.24 -9.12
C GLU A 386 -37.02 -4.69 -9.58
N HIS A 387 -36.34 -5.06 -10.70
CA HIS A 387 -36.33 -6.43 -11.19
C HIS A 387 -35.78 -7.42 -10.14
N LEU A 388 -34.68 -7.10 -9.49
CA LEU A 388 -34.13 -7.95 -8.43
C LEU A 388 -35.07 -8.05 -7.24
N LEU A 389 -35.74 -6.97 -6.83
CA LEU A 389 -36.68 -6.96 -5.71
C LEU A 389 -37.90 -7.84 -5.96
N THR A 390 -38.33 -8.02 -7.20
CA THR A 390 -39.43 -8.97 -7.56
C THR A 390 -39.00 -10.42 -7.41
N ASN A 391 -37.70 -10.73 -7.44
CA ASN A 391 -37.12 -12.07 -7.36
C ASN A 391 -36.39 -12.31 -6.03
N ASN A 392 -37.12 -12.24 -4.91
CA ASN A 392 -36.54 -12.31 -3.57
C ASN A 392 -35.68 -13.55 -3.29
N GLU A 393 -36.02 -14.73 -3.83
CA GLU A 393 -35.27 -15.97 -3.65
C GLU A 393 -33.87 -15.85 -4.27
N HIS A 394 -33.76 -15.25 -5.46
CA HIS A 394 -32.47 -14.97 -6.11
C HIS A 394 -31.62 -14.02 -5.27
N ILE A 395 -32.21 -12.95 -4.71
CA ILE A 395 -31.48 -12.02 -3.84
C ILE A 395 -30.90 -12.73 -2.62
N LEU A 396 -31.68 -13.54 -1.93
CA LEU A 396 -31.23 -14.26 -0.74
C LEU A 396 -30.09 -15.23 -1.07
N SER A 397 -30.24 -15.97 -2.18
CA SER A 397 -29.20 -16.89 -2.68
C SER A 397 -27.91 -16.14 -3.02
N ILE A 398 -27.99 -15.08 -3.84
CA ILE A 398 -26.83 -14.27 -4.23
C ILE A 398 -26.15 -13.64 -3.00
N ARG A 399 -26.93 -13.12 -2.05
CA ARG A 399 -26.36 -12.51 -0.82
C ARG A 399 -25.66 -13.54 0.06
N SER A 400 -26.15 -14.78 0.11
CA SER A 400 -25.48 -15.88 0.79
C SER A 400 -24.15 -16.21 0.11
N LEU A 401 -24.15 -16.36 -1.20
CA LEU A 401 -22.94 -16.59 -1.99
C LEU A 401 -21.92 -15.45 -1.83
N LEU A 402 -22.35 -14.19 -1.95
CA LEU A 402 -21.47 -13.01 -1.78
C LEU A 402 -20.82 -12.94 -0.40
N SER A 403 -21.42 -13.53 0.64
CA SER A 403 -20.79 -13.56 1.97
C SER A 403 -19.53 -14.40 2.03
N ASN A 404 -19.37 -15.34 1.08
CA ASN A 404 -18.21 -16.22 0.96
C ASN A 404 -17.13 -15.68 0.00
N VAL A 405 -17.42 -14.59 -0.73
CA VAL A 405 -16.44 -13.92 -1.61
C VAL A 405 -15.56 -13.02 -0.78
N LEU A 406 -14.27 -13.32 -0.77
CA LEU A 406 -13.27 -12.51 -0.10
C LEU A 406 -12.86 -11.28 -0.94
N ASP A 407 -12.02 -10.43 -0.37
CA ASP A 407 -11.51 -9.23 -1.04
C ASP A 407 -10.43 -9.60 -2.08
N ILE A 408 -10.85 -9.89 -3.31
CA ILE A 408 -10.00 -10.37 -4.40
C ILE A 408 -8.93 -9.33 -4.76
N GLU A 409 -9.28 -8.04 -4.77
CA GLU A 409 -8.32 -6.97 -5.06
C GLU A 409 -7.16 -7.00 -4.07
N ARG A 410 -7.44 -7.20 -2.79
CA ARG A 410 -6.41 -7.30 -1.75
C ARG A 410 -5.62 -8.59 -1.82
N LEU A 411 -6.29 -9.71 -2.09
CA LEU A 411 -5.61 -11.00 -2.25
C LEU A 411 -4.64 -10.94 -3.44
N TYR A 412 -5.11 -10.43 -4.59
CA TYR A 412 -4.25 -10.20 -5.75
C TYR A 412 -3.06 -9.29 -5.40
N ARG A 413 -3.32 -8.17 -4.73
CA ARG A 413 -2.28 -7.22 -4.33
C ARG A 413 -1.24 -7.86 -3.40
N LYS A 414 -1.66 -8.76 -2.52
CA LYS A 414 -0.77 -9.53 -1.64
C LYS A 414 0.25 -10.36 -2.43
N PHE A 415 -0.19 -11.01 -3.52
CA PHE A 415 0.71 -11.75 -4.41
C PHE A 415 1.68 -10.82 -5.15
N VAL A 416 1.20 -9.69 -5.64
CA VAL A 416 2.05 -8.68 -6.28
C VAL A 416 3.16 -8.17 -5.35
N LEU A 417 2.86 -8.03 -4.06
CA LEU A 417 3.79 -7.59 -3.02
C LEU A 417 4.67 -8.73 -2.45
N ASN A 418 4.70 -9.90 -3.09
CA ASN A 418 5.44 -11.09 -2.63
C ASN A 418 5.12 -11.52 -1.19
N GLN A 419 3.89 -11.23 -0.72
CA GLN A 419 3.39 -11.56 0.62
C GLN A 419 2.30 -12.66 0.60
N GLY A 420 2.01 -13.20 -0.57
CA GLY A 420 1.02 -14.26 -0.76
C GLY A 420 1.44 -15.57 -0.11
N THR A 421 0.49 -16.29 0.45
CA THR A 421 0.68 -17.60 1.07
C THR A 421 -0.14 -18.66 0.32
N PRO A 422 0.19 -19.96 0.42
CA PRO A 422 -0.63 -21.03 -0.14
C PRO A 422 -2.10 -20.95 0.32
N LEU A 423 -2.33 -20.60 1.57
CA LEU A 423 -3.69 -20.39 2.10
C LEU A 423 -4.42 -19.25 1.36
N ASP A 424 -3.70 -18.21 0.91
CA ASP A 424 -4.30 -17.11 0.14
C ASP A 424 -4.68 -17.57 -1.28
N ILE A 425 -3.94 -18.52 -1.87
CA ILE A 425 -4.31 -19.17 -3.16
C ILE A 425 -5.63 -19.93 -2.99
N ALA A 426 -5.74 -20.74 -1.95
CA ALA A 426 -6.97 -21.48 -1.67
C ALA A 426 -8.17 -20.54 -1.45
N LYS A 427 -7.99 -19.45 -0.72
CA LYS A 427 -9.02 -18.41 -0.51
C LYS A 427 -9.45 -17.73 -1.82
N LEU A 428 -8.49 -17.47 -2.71
CA LEU A 428 -8.77 -16.89 -4.03
C LEU A 428 -9.55 -17.86 -4.90
N TYR A 429 -9.13 -19.13 -4.92
CA TYR A 429 -9.80 -20.22 -5.62
C TYR A 429 -11.26 -20.37 -5.14
N ASP A 430 -11.50 -20.48 -3.83
CA ASP A 430 -12.85 -20.60 -3.28
C ASP A 430 -13.73 -19.40 -3.67
N SER A 431 -13.17 -18.18 -3.67
CA SER A 431 -13.88 -16.98 -4.12
C SER A 431 -14.24 -17.05 -5.62
N PHE A 432 -13.35 -17.57 -6.47
CA PHE A 432 -13.63 -17.72 -7.91
C PHE A 432 -14.72 -18.76 -8.20
N ILE A 433 -14.74 -19.87 -7.45
CA ILE A 433 -15.82 -20.86 -7.55
C ILE A 433 -17.17 -20.22 -7.21
N VAL A 434 -17.24 -19.44 -6.13
CA VAL A 434 -18.48 -18.76 -5.74
C VAL A 434 -18.91 -17.72 -6.79
N ILE A 435 -17.96 -16.97 -7.36
CA ILE A 435 -18.27 -16.01 -8.44
C ILE A 435 -18.81 -16.72 -9.66
N LYS A 436 -18.27 -17.89 -10.02
CA LYS A 436 -18.80 -18.70 -11.12
C LYS A 436 -20.25 -19.09 -10.86
N GLN A 437 -20.59 -19.53 -9.65
CA GLN A 437 -21.97 -19.85 -9.26
C GLN A 437 -22.91 -18.63 -9.39
N ILE A 438 -22.44 -17.45 -9.01
CA ILE A 438 -23.20 -16.19 -9.16
C ILE A 438 -23.40 -15.87 -10.65
N ASN A 439 -22.39 -16.06 -11.47
CA ASN A 439 -22.50 -15.86 -12.92
C ASN A 439 -23.51 -16.82 -13.53
N ASP A 440 -23.51 -18.10 -13.15
CA ASP A 440 -24.47 -19.11 -13.63
C ASP A 440 -25.93 -18.72 -13.29
N ILE A 441 -26.16 -18.05 -12.15
CA ILE A 441 -27.49 -17.50 -11.79
C ILE A 441 -27.84 -16.34 -12.73
N PHE A 442 -26.91 -15.43 -13.01
CA PHE A 442 -27.15 -14.27 -13.86
C PHE A 442 -27.32 -14.64 -15.34
N ASP A 443 -26.68 -15.73 -15.81
CA ASP A 443 -26.83 -16.20 -17.19
C ASP A 443 -28.27 -16.61 -17.53
N ASN A 444 -29.04 -17.01 -16.53
CA ASN A 444 -30.43 -17.37 -16.68
C ASN A 444 -31.38 -16.15 -16.61
N ASP A 445 -30.87 -14.93 -16.34
CA ASP A 445 -31.65 -13.70 -16.22
C ASP A 445 -31.25 -12.65 -17.26
N LYS A 446 -31.98 -12.63 -18.38
CA LYS A 446 -31.73 -11.72 -19.50
C LYS A 446 -31.70 -10.24 -19.12
N LYS A 447 -32.56 -9.80 -18.20
CA LYS A 447 -32.60 -8.38 -17.79
C LYS A 447 -31.33 -7.98 -17.04
N ILE A 448 -30.81 -8.87 -16.19
CA ILE A 448 -29.55 -8.64 -15.50
C ILE A 448 -28.37 -8.67 -16.46
N GLN A 449 -28.36 -9.57 -17.46
CA GLN A 449 -27.33 -9.58 -18.50
C GLN A 449 -27.32 -8.27 -19.31
N ASP A 450 -28.48 -7.79 -19.74
CA ASP A 450 -28.62 -6.51 -20.45
C ASP A 450 -28.09 -5.34 -19.60
N TYR A 451 -28.38 -5.33 -18.31
CA TYR A 451 -27.86 -4.33 -17.38
C TYR A 451 -26.34 -4.41 -17.21
N ILE A 452 -25.77 -5.61 -17.06
CA ILE A 452 -24.32 -5.82 -16.95
C ILE A 452 -23.62 -5.35 -18.23
N THR A 453 -24.20 -5.67 -19.38
CA THR A 453 -23.69 -5.22 -20.71
C THR A 453 -23.75 -3.70 -20.83
N PHE A 454 -24.84 -3.08 -20.39
CA PHE A 454 -24.99 -1.63 -20.35
C PHE A 454 -23.89 -0.95 -19.49
N LYS A 455 -23.53 -1.53 -18.36
CA LYS A 455 -22.45 -1.03 -17.51
C LYS A 455 -21.05 -1.31 -18.10
N ASN A 456 -20.93 -1.83 -19.31
CA ASN A 456 -19.69 -2.28 -19.95
C ASN A 456 -18.89 -3.27 -19.07
N LYS A 457 -19.59 -4.04 -18.27
CA LYS A 457 -19.00 -5.09 -17.45
C LYS A 457 -19.19 -6.41 -18.16
N VAL A 458 -18.13 -6.88 -18.82
CA VAL A 458 -18.12 -8.22 -19.42
C VAL A 458 -17.97 -9.23 -18.31
N LEU A 459 -18.90 -10.19 -18.25
CA LEU A 459 -18.76 -11.35 -17.37
C LEU A 459 -17.64 -12.25 -17.93
N PRO A 460 -16.53 -12.45 -17.23
CA PRO A 460 -15.36 -13.14 -17.77
C PRO A 460 -15.47 -14.68 -17.64
N HIS A 461 -16.59 -15.28 -18.06
CA HIS A 461 -16.85 -16.72 -17.89
C HIS A 461 -15.70 -17.61 -18.39
N ASN A 462 -15.25 -17.38 -19.64
CA ASN A 462 -14.18 -18.17 -20.22
C ASN A 462 -12.84 -17.93 -19.51
N SER A 463 -12.55 -16.68 -19.18
CA SER A 463 -11.32 -16.30 -18.49
C SER A 463 -11.32 -16.80 -17.05
N LEU A 464 -12.45 -16.73 -16.34
CA LEU A 464 -12.61 -17.24 -14.98
C LEU A 464 -12.49 -18.76 -14.94
N SER A 465 -13.15 -19.47 -15.85
CA SER A 465 -13.08 -20.94 -15.96
C SER A 465 -11.67 -21.42 -16.30
N LYS A 466 -10.94 -20.68 -17.15
CA LYS A 466 -9.54 -20.95 -17.46
C LYS A 466 -8.66 -20.76 -16.22
N LEU A 467 -8.82 -19.65 -15.52
CA LEU A 467 -8.05 -19.32 -14.32
C LEU A 467 -8.25 -20.38 -13.21
N ILE A 468 -9.49 -20.83 -13.00
CA ILE A 468 -9.80 -21.92 -12.05
C ILE A 468 -9.05 -23.19 -12.43
N LYS A 469 -9.09 -23.58 -13.72
CA LYS A 469 -8.37 -24.76 -14.21
C LYS A 469 -6.85 -24.64 -14.09
N ASP A 470 -6.30 -23.47 -14.34
CA ASP A 470 -4.87 -23.21 -14.22
C ASP A 470 -4.43 -23.35 -12.74
N ILE A 471 -5.25 -22.85 -11.79
CA ILE A 471 -4.97 -23.00 -10.35
C ILE A 471 -5.09 -24.49 -9.94
N GLU A 472 -6.12 -25.22 -10.37
CA GLU A 472 -6.31 -26.65 -10.08
C GLU A 472 -5.18 -27.50 -10.66
N LYS A 473 -4.64 -27.11 -11.81
CA LYS A 473 -3.51 -27.79 -12.43
C LYS A 473 -2.25 -27.63 -11.59
N ASP A 474 -1.92 -26.41 -11.18
CA ASP A 474 -0.63 -26.10 -10.57
C ASP A 474 -0.59 -26.42 -9.06
N PHE A 475 -1.72 -26.29 -8.35
CA PHE A 475 -1.77 -26.32 -6.89
C PHE A 475 -2.70 -27.41 -6.34
N ASN A 476 -2.26 -28.10 -5.30
CA ASN A 476 -3.11 -28.95 -4.48
C ASN A 476 -3.89 -28.08 -3.47
N ILE A 477 -5.14 -27.77 -3.79
CA ILE A 477 -5.97 -26.85 -3.01
C ILE A 477 -6.19 -27.31 -1.57
N GLU A 478 -6.32 -28.63 -1.34
CA GLU A 478 -6.50 -29.18 0.00
C GLU A 478 -5.26 -29.00 0.88
N LEU A 479 -4.07 -29.15 0.30
CA LEU A 479 -2.82 -28.86 1.01
C LEU A 479 -2.65 -27.35 1.23
N CYS A 480 -3.03 -26.52 0.26
CA CYS A 480 -3.04 -25.07 0.42
C CYS A 480 -3.96 -24.61 1.58
N LYS A 481 -5.14 -25.24 1.75
CA LYS A 481 -6.07 -24.93 2.87
C LYS A 481 -5.50 -25.28 4.24
N LYS A 482 -4.72 -26.36 4.31
CA LYS A 482 -4.10 -26.85 5.55
C LYS A 482 -2.77 -26.19 5.86
N TRP A 483 -2.28 -25.34 4.96
CA TRP A 483 -0.96 -24.71 5.12
C TRP A 483 -0.91 -23.81 6.36
N ASP A 484 0.10 -24.05 7.19
CA ASP A 484 0.47 -23.19 8.32
C ASP A 484 1.96 -22.84 8.22
N LYS A 485 2.29 -21.61 8.51
CA LYS A 485 3.68 -21.09 8.49
C LYS A 485 4.60 -21.85 9.46
N MET A 486 4.05 -22.41 10.53
CA MET A 486 4.80 -23.15 11.56
C MET A 486 5.02 -24.63 11.20
N THR A 487 4.16 -25.18 10.37
CA THR A 487 4.17 -26.62 10.01
C THR A 487 4.31 -26.84 8.50
N ALA A 488 5.08 -25.99 7.82
CA ALA A 488 5.25 -25.99 6.36
C ALA A 488 6.06 -27.22 5.86
N ASP A 489 5.65 -28.42 6.26
CA ASP A 489 6.30 -29.68 5.91
C ASP A 489 5.80 -30.29 4.58
N ASN A 490 4.77 -29.71 3.96
CA ASN A 490 4.16 -30.26 2.74
C ASN A 490 4.30 -29.31 1.57
N ILE A 491 4.68 -29.83 0.42
CA ILE A 491 4.67 -29.11 -0.84
C ILE A 491 3.22 -29.05 -1.34
N PHE A 492 2.80 -27.86 -1.71
CA PHE A 492 1.42 -27.58 -2.14
C PHE A 492 1.26 -27.51 -3.66
N PHE A 493 2.32 -27.72 -4.43
CA PHE A 493 2.26 -27.88 -5.88
C PHE A 493 1.85 -29.31 -6.26
N ASN A 494 1.14 -29.44 -7.37
CA ASN A 494 0.85 -30.75 -7.95
C ASN A 494 2.11 -31.31 -8.63
N ARG A 495 2.29 -32.62 -8.56
CA ARG A 495 3.44 -33.32 -9.17
C ARG A 495 3.35 -33.30 -10.70
N ASP A 496 4.48 -33.56 -11.34
CA ASP A 496 4.68 -33.69 -12.79
C ASP A 496 4.48 -32.38 -13.59
N ILE A 497 4.45 -31.24 -12.90
CA ILE A 497 4.32 -29.90 -13.53
C ILE A 497 5.65 -29.17 -13.52
N TYR A 498 6.35 -29.19 -12.39
CA TYR A 498 7.63 -28.50 -12.18
C TYR A 498 8.69 -29.51 -11.79
N VAL A 499 9.36 -30.13 -12.78
CA VAL A 499 10.34 -31.22 -12.60
C VAL A 499 11.44 -30.90 -11.58
N ASP A 500 11.87 -29.65 -11.51
CA ASP A 500 12.93 -29.24 -10.56
C ASP A 500 12.40 -29.15 -9.12
N LEU A 501 11.12 -28.79 -8.94
CA LEU A 501 10.46 -28.83 -7.64
C LEU A 501 10.24 -30.27 -7.18
N ASP A 502 9.80 -31.15 -8.08
CA ASP A 502 9.60 -32.58 -7.76
C ASP A 502 10.91 -33.25 -7.32
N LYS A 503 12.02 -33.00 -8.02
CA LYS A 503 13.35 -33.46 -7.61
C LYS A 503 13.79 -32.91 -6.24
N ALA A 504 13.49 -31.64 -5.97
CA ALA A 504 13.81 -31.03 -4.70
C ALA A 504 12.97 -31.63 -3.56
N GLU A 505 11.68 -31.91 -3.82
CA GLU A 505 10.77 -32.60 -2.90
C GLU A 505 11.26 -34.00 -2.57
N ASP A 506 11.59 -34.79 -3.58
CA ASP A 506 12.07 -36.17 -3.41
C ASP A 506 13.36 -36.18 -2.58
N LYS A 507 14.28 -35.28 -2.85
CA LYS A 507 15.50 -35.13 -2.05
C LYS A 507 15.21 -34.71 -0.60
N TRP A 508 14.26 -33.80 -0.39
CA TRP A 508 13.86 -33.36 0.95
C TRP A 508 13.20 -34.51 1.74
N ILE A 509 12.28 -35.26 1.11
CA ILE A 509 11.62 -36.44 1.71
C ILE A 509 12.66 -37.50 2.10
N THR A 510 13.60 -37.81 1.19
CA THR A 510 14.68 -38.78 1.46
C THR A 510 15.51 -38.31 2.65
N THR A 511 15.97 -37.04 2.67
CA THR A 511 16.78 -36.50 3.78
C THR A 511 16.00 -36.52 5.10
N LYS A 512 14.70 -36.20 5.08
CA LYS A 512 13.84 -36.25 6.27
C LYS A 512 13.69 -37.64 6.84
N ASN A 513 13.50 -38.62 5.95
CA ASN A 513 13.44 -40.06 6.34
C ASN A 513 14.76 -40.52 6.94
N ASP A 514 15.91 -40.12 6.35
CA ASP A 514 17.22 -40.44 6.88
C ASP A 514 17.41 -39.85 8.30
N ILE A 515 17.04 -38.60 8.50
CA ILE A 515 17.09 -37.96 9.83
C ILE A 515 16.20 -38.68 10.84
N THR A 516 15.00 -39.11 10.43
CA THR A 516 14.08 -39.80 11.31
C THR A 516 14.65 -41.17 11.68
N HIS A 517 15.21 -41.89 10.72
CA HIS A 517 15.87 -43.19 10.95
C HIS A 517 17.08 -43.06 11.88
N TRP A 518 17.92 -42.04 11.68
CA TRP A 518 19.02 -41.74 12.58
C TRP A 518 18.54 -41.43 14.00
N LYS A 519 17.48 -40.63 14.13
CA LYS A 519 16.88 -40.33 15.43
C LYS A 519 16.41 -41.61 16.16
N GLU A 520 15.68 -42.46 15.49
CA GLU A 520 15.20 -43.74 16.04
C GLU A 520 16.38 -44.64 16.45
N THR A 521 17.40 -44.74 15.60
CA THR A 521 18.62 -45.50 15.89
C THR A 521 19.34 -44.97 17.14
N PHE A 522 19.49 -43.65 17.30
CA PHE A 522 20.09 -43.08 18.48
C PHE A 522 19.21 -43.26 19.74
N GLU A 523 17.89 -43.15 19.63
CA GLU A 523 16.98 -43.42 20.75
C GLU A 523 17.07 -44.87 21.22
N ASP A 524 17.24 -45.83 20.33
CA ASP A 524 17.41 -47.25 20.66
C ASP A 524 18.76 -47.52 21.32
N ILE A 525 19.86 -46.89 20.84
CA ILE A 525 21.17 -47.01 21.46
C ILE A 525 21.13 -46.44 22.91
N ILE A 526 20.50 -45.26 23.12
CA ILE A 526 20.38 -44.68 24.44
C ILE A 526 19.53 -45.52 25.39
N LYS A 527 18.47 -46.19 24.90
CA LYS A 527 17.66 -47.11 25.69
C LYS A 527 18.45 -48.34 26.13
N VAL A 528 19.31 -48.87 25.26
CA VAL A 528 20.19 -50.00 25.57
C VAL A 528 21.21 -49.62 26.66
N ASP A 529 21.84 -48.45 26.58
CA ASP A 529 22.78 -47.96 27.58
C ASP A 529 22.15 -47.70 28.97
N ASN A 530 20.86 -47.36 29.02
CA ASN A 530 20.13 -47.15 30.27
C ASN A 530 19.57 -48.46 30.86
N SER A 531 19.74 -49.61 30.19
CA SER A 531 19.26 -50.91 30.61
C SER A 531 20.39 -51.83 31.20
N VAL A 532 21.61 -51.31 31.30
CA VAL A 532 22.78 -51.89 31.98
C VAL A 532 23.04 -51.06 33.21
#